data_c483c33f2978ddca7f3bb357b96ee26f
#
_entry.id   c483c33f2978ddca7f3bb357b96ee26f
#
_cell.length_a   1.000
_cell.length_b   1.000
_cell.length_c   1.000
_cell.angle_alpha   90.00
_cell.angle_beta   90.00
_cell.angle_gamma   90.00
#
_symmetry.space_group_name_H-M   'P 1'
#
loop_
_entity.id
_entity.type
_entity.pdbx_description
1 polymer ?
#
loop_
_entity_poly.entity_id
_entity_poly.type
_entity_poly.pdbx_seq_one_letter_code
_entity_poly.pdbx_strand_id
1 'polypeptide(L)'
;GFNSGNIGGKLNIQINTSSGIGIKNNLNGVSNPTGLLSYTSASMNAGGYHLVFQAAPTSGSDTNMLLCNLNGNLRNRNNSYGQYSDETIKENITDATPKLEDVKKLKVKNFNFIGDDLKQIGLIAQETEKVFPGLVEDDLNPQGDRIKSLKYSVLVPILVKAIQELEVRVKELENK
;
A
#
# COMPACT_ATOMS: atom_id res chain seq x y z
N GLY A 1 -1.77 4.74 34.89
CA GLY A 1 -1.66 5.58 33.71
C GLY A 1 -0.31 6.26 33.68
N PHE A 2 0.39 6.16 32.59
CA PHE A 2 1.63 6.93 32.40
C PHE A 2 1.26 8.37 32.11
N ASN A 3 1.75 9.28 32.94
CA ASN A 3 1.52 10.71 32.77
C ASN A 3 2.47 11.26 31.69
N SER A 4 2.02 12.21 30.90
CA SER A 4 2.70 12.81 29.74
C SER A 4 3.87 13.75 30.10
N GLY A 5 4.65 13.41 31.13
CA GLY A 5 5.94 14.03 31.36
C GLY A 5 6.97 13.52 30.36
N ASN A 6 7.73 14.43 29.78
CA ASN A 6 8.80 14.13 28.82
C ASN A 6 9.77 13.10 29.40
N ILE A 7 9.49 11.82 29.18
CA ILE A 7 10.38 10.72 29.61
C ILE A 7 11.40 10.57 28.48
N GLY A 8 12.55 11.18 28.63
CA GLY A 8 13.73 10.95 27.76
C GLY A 8 14.28 9.52 27.91
N GLY A 9 13.38 8.55 28.07
CA GLY A 9 13.69 7.13 28.24
C GLY A 9 13.03 6.28 27.16
N LYS A 10 13.73 5.24 26.73
CA LYS A 10 13.19 4.20 25.85
C LYS A 10 12.23 3.32 26.67
N LEU A 11 10.95 3.23 26.26
CA LEU A 11 10.08 2.16 26.76
C LEU A 11 10.47 0.86 26.06
N ASN A 12 11.08 -0.05 26.79
CA ASN A 12 11.36 -1.40 26.32
C ASN A 12 10.39 -2.38 26.97
N ILE A 13 9.50 -2.98 26.16
CA ILE A 13 8.60 -4.05 26.62
C ILE A 13 9.14 -5.37 26.05
N GLN A 14 9.71 -6.19 26.92
CA GLN A 14 10.18 -7.53 26.56
C GLN A 14 9.23 -8.57 27.14
N ILE A 15 8.66 -9.41 26.30
CA ILE A 15 7.78 -10.52 26.71
C ILE A 15 8.48 -11.84 26.37
N ASN A 16 8.97 -12.51 27.40
CA ASN A 16 9.66 -13.80 27.28
C ASN A 16 8.70 -14.94 27.59
N THR A 17 7.76 -15.22 26.69
CA THR A 17 6.85 -16.36 26.83
C THR A 17 6.75 -17.11 25.49
N SER A 18 6.60 -18.42 25.57
CA SER A 18 6.44 -19.28 24.38
C SER A 18 5.09 -19.11 23.67
N SER A 19 4.14 -18.41 24.29
CA SER A 19 2.77 -18.19 23.77
C SER A 19 2.17 -16.89 24.29
N GLY A 20 2.86 -15.76 24.15
CA GLY A 20 2.37 -14.47 24.61
C GLY A 20 1.83 -13.58 23.50
N ILE A 21 0.71 -12.92 23.75
CA ILE A 21 0.28 -11.75 22.94
C ILE A 21 1.03 -10.54 23.52
N GLY A 22 1.79 -9.84 22.70
CA GLY A 22 2.52 -8.65 23.09
C GLY A 22 1.62 -7.48 23.52
N ILE A 23 1.67 -6.35 22.83
CA ILE A 23 0.84 -5.18 23.12
C ILE A 23 -0.50 -5.32 22.40
N LYS A 24 -1.61 -5.36 23.14
CA LYS A 24 -2.96 -5.27 22.59
C LYS A 24 -3.51 -3.87 22.84
N ASN A 25 -3.75 -3.13 21.77
CA ASN A 25 -4.47 -1.86 21.84
C ASN A 25 -5.97 -2.10 21.56
N ASN A 26 -6.83 -1.82 22.56
CA ASN A 26 -8.27 -1.98 22.45
C ASN A 26 -8.93 -0.59 22.38
N LEU A 27 -9.49 -0.23 21.24
CA LEU A 27 -10.10 1.07 20.94
C LEU A 27 -11.62 0.97 20.80
N ASN A 28 -12.27 0.03 21.47
CA ASN A 28 -13.73 -0.13 21.41
C ASN A 28 -14.45 1.13 21.92
N GLY A 29 -15.46 1.57 21.18
CA GLY A 29 -16.31 2.70 21.57
C GLY A 29 -15.70 4.08 21.34
N VAL A 30 -14.58 4.19 20.63
CA VAL A 30 -13.95 5.46 20.28
C VAL A 30 -14.31 5.85 18.83
N SER A 31 -14.76 7.08 18.62
CA SER A 31 -14.92 7.64 17.28
C SER A 31 -13.53 7.98 16.72
N ASN A 32 -13.27 7.60 15.48
CA ASN A 32 -11.98 7.80 14.78
C ASN A 32 -10.75 7.30 15.57
N PRO A 33 -10.67 6.00 15.90
CA PRO A 33 -9.58 5.47 16.71
C PRO A 33 -8.26 5.44 15.93
N THR A 34 -7.17 5.92 16.56
CA THR A 34 -5.81 5.72 16.08
C THR A 34 -5.14 4.64 16.92
N GLY A 35 -4.86 3.46 16.35
CA GLY A 35 -4.31 2.32 17.08
C GLY A 35 -2.86 2.51 17.49
N LEU A 36 -2.01 2.91 16.57
CA LEU A 36 -0.60 3.24 16.80
C LEU A 36 -0.25 4.45 15.96
N LEU A 37 0.19 5.53 16.61
CA LEU A 37 0.73 6.71 15.95
C LEU A 37 2.25 6.73 16.12
N SER A 38 2.98 6.69 15.00
CA SER A 38 4.41 6.98 14.96
C SER A 38 4.62 8.35 14.31
N TYR A 39 5.17 9.29 15.06
CA TYR A 39 5.45 10.65 14.60
C TYR A 39 6.92 10.97 14.75
N THR A 40 7.49 11.67 13.76
CA THR A 40 8.83 12.23 13.83
C THR A 40 8.86 13.62 13.21
N SER A 41 9.66 14.52 13.79
CA SER A 41 9.97 15.83 13.22
C SER A 41 11.15 15.78 12.24
N ALA A 42 11.73 14.59 12.01
CA ALA A 42 12.82 14.44 11.05
C ALA A 42 12.34 14.67 9.62
N SER A 43 13.24 15.18 8.77
CA SER A 43 12.98 15.33 7.33
C SER A 43 12.67 13.97 6.70
N MET A 44 11.76 13.94 5.73
CA MET A 44 11.44 12.73 4.94
C MET A 44 12.67 12.16 4.23
N ASN A 45 13.70 12.97 3.98
CA ASN A 45 14.97 12.55 3.38
C ASN A 45 16.01 12.07 4.40
N ALA A 46 15.70 12.14 5.70
CA ALA A 46 16.56 11.57 6.73
C ALA A 46 16.49 10.03 6.68
N GLY A 47 17.62 9.38 6.80
CA GLY A 47 17.66 7.92 6.97
C GLY A 47 16.95 7.53 8.27
N GLY A 48 16.05 6.56 8.19
CA GLY A 48 15.31 6.08 9.36
C GLY A 48 13.99 5.42 8.99
N TYR A 49 13.30 4.92 10.03
CA TYR A 49 12.07 4.16 9.87
C TYR A 49 11.02 4.60 10.89
N HIS A 50 9.74 4.63 10.50
CA HIS A 50 8.61 4.75 11.40
C HIS A 50 8.28 3.42 12.08
N LEU A 51 8.43 2.32 11.35
CA LEU A 51 8.08 0.99 11.83
C LEU A 51 9.06 -0.03 11.25
N VAL A 52 9.53 -0.94 12.10
CA VAL A 52 10.46 -2.00 11.72
C VAL A 52 9.97 -3.30 12.34
N PHE A 53 9.79 -4.32 11.50
CA PHE A 53 9.64 -5.72 11.92
C PHE A 53 10.92 -6.46 11.56
N GLN A 54 11.54 -7.09 12.55
CA GLN A 54 12.78 -7.83 12.39
C GLN A 54 12.60 -9.27 12.85
N ALA A 55 13.28 -10.18 12.17
CA ALA A 55 13.53 -11.52 12.66
C ALA A 55 15.00 -11.61 13.11
N ALA A 56 15.21 -12.10 14.31
CA ALA A 56 16.55 -12.40 14.86
C ALA A 56 16.74 -13.93 14.83
N PRO A 57 17.37 -14.50 13.78
CA PRO A 57 17.73 -15.91 13.79
C PRO A 57 18.75 -16.16 14.88
N THR A 58 18.71 -17.35 15.49
CA THR A 58 19.55 -17.76 16.63
C THR A 58 21.06 -17.70 16.38
N SER A 59 21.47 -17.49 15.12
CA SER A 59 22.89 -17.46 14.72
C SER A 59 23.11 -16.40 13.63
N GLY A 60 23.05 -15.13 13.96
CA GLY A 60 23.36 -14.10 12.96
C GLY A 60 22.81 -12.73 13.25
N SER A 61 23.02 -11.82 12.34
CA SER A 61 22.52 -10.46 12.41
C SER A 61 21.01 -10.41 12.20
N ASP A 62 20.35 -9.49 12.89
CA ASP A 62 18.93 -9.20 12.71
C ASP A 62 18.61 -8.93 11.25
N THR A 63 17.50 -9.49 10.78
CA THR A 63 17.04 -9.31 9.39
C THR A 63 15.76 -8.51 9.36
N ASN A 64 15.77 -7.41 8.63
CA ASN A 64 14.57 -6.61 8.40
C ASN A 64 13.58 -7.38 7.52
N MET A 65 12.38 -7.64 8.04
CA MET A 65 11.30 -8.35 7.33
C MET A 65 10.33 -7.38 6.67
N LEU A 66 9.97 -6.31 7.36
CA LEU A 66 9.10 -5.24 6.87
C LEU A 66 9.55 -3.90 7.44
N LEU A 67 9.66 -2.89 6.59
CA LEU A 67 10.06 -1.53 6.94
C LEU A 67 9.06 -0.53 6.40
N CYS A 68 8.65 0.43 7.23
CA CYS A 68 8.02 1.67 6.79
C CYS A 68 9.03 2.80 6.95
N ASN A 69 9.56 3.29 5.84
CA ASN A 69 10.57 4.33 5.82
C ASN A 69 9.94 5.71 6.09
N LEU A 70 10.73 6.68 6.54
CA LEU A 70 10.26 8.04 6.79
C LEU A 70 9.74 8.75 5.53
N ASN A 71 10.22 8.37 4.35
CA ASN A 71 9.76 8.90 3.06
C ASN A 71 8.49 8.19 2.51
N GLY A 72 7.80 7.39 3.31
CA GLY A 72 6.59 6.67 2.92
C GLY A 72 6.83 5.37 2.15
N ASN A 73 8.07 5.01 1.82
CA ASN A 73 8.33 3.73 1.16
C ASN A 73 8.10 2.56 2.11
N LEU A 74 7.29 1.60 1.67
CA LEU A 74 7.10 0.32 2.33
C LEU A 74 7.97 -0.73 1.65
N ARG A 75 8.80 -1.44 2.42
CA ARG A 75 9.69 -2.49 1.91
C ARG A 75 9.49 -3.77 2.70
N ASN A 76 9.39 -4.88 2.00
CA ASN A 76 9.43 -6.20 2.62
C ASN A 76 10.50 -7.07 1.93
N ARG A 77 11.02 -8.06 2.67
CA ARG A 77 12.10 -8.93 2.20
C ARG A 77 11.72 -9.73 0.96
N ASN A 78 10.48 -10.17 0.87
CA ASN A 78 10.06 -11.15 -0.14
C ASN A 78 9.38 -10.50 -1.36
N ASN A 79 9.29 -9.16 -1.40
CA ASN A 79 8.57 -8.42 -2.44
C ASN A 79 7.14 -8.97 -2.68
N SER A 80 6.45 -9.34 -1.61
CA SER A 80 5.14 -9.97 -1.68
C SER A 80 4.11 -9.19 -0.86
N TYR A 81 3.06 -8.75 -1.54
CA TYR A 81 1.86 -8.15 -0.96
C TYR A 81 0.68 -8.95 -1.48
N GLY A 82 0.16 -9.87 -0.65
CA GLY A 82 -0.93 -10.76 -1.04
C GLY A 82 -2.29 -10.22 -0.62
N GLN A 83 -3.29 -10.45 -1.47
CA GLN A 83 -4.69 -10.30 -1.13
C GLN A 83 -5.31 -11.69 -0.96
N TYR A 84 -6.16 -11.86 0.05
CA TYR A 84 -6.97 -13.08 0.14
C TYR A 84 -7.84 -13.21 -1.11
N SER A 85 -7.78 -14.36 -1.80
CA SER A 85 -8.44 -14.57 -3.09
C SER A 85 -8.99 -15.99 -3.24
N ASP A 86 -9.27 -16.66 -2.13
CA ASP A 86 -9.89 -17.98 -2.11
C ASP A 86 -11.31 -17.92 -2.66
N GLU A 87 -11.71 -18.91 -3.43
CA GLU A 87 -13.05 -19.02 -4.03
C GLU A 87 -14.14 -19.07 -2.95
N THR A 88 -13.84 -19.68 -1.80
CA THR A 88 -14.81 -19.89 -0.70
C THR A 88 -15.25 -18.61 0.00
N ILE A 89 -14.50 -17.50 -0.19
CA ILE A 89 -14.85 -16.18 0.36
C ILE A 89 -15.38 -15.20 -0.69
N LYS A 90 -15.73 -15.70 -1.88
CA LYS A 90 -16.23 -14.90 -2.98
C LYS A 90 -17.61 -15.39 -3.41
N GLU A 91 -18.43 -14.50 -3.90
CA GLU A 91 -19.72 -14.78 -4.50
C GLU A 91 -19.90 -14.03 -5.81
N ASN A 92 -20.90 -14.40 -6.60
CA ASN A 92 -21.24 -13.77 -7.88
C ASN A 92 -20.05 -13.69 -8.87
N ILE A 93 -19.23 -14.76 -8.90
CA ILE A 93 -18.05 -14.84 -9.76
C ILE A 93 -18.50 -14.93 -11.22
N THR A 94 -18.05 -14.00 -12.04
CA THR A 94 -18.31 -13.94 -13.48
C THR A 94 -17.05 -13.52 -14.23
N ASP A 95 -17.01 -13.85 -15.52
CA ASP A 95 -15.93 -13.40 -16.39
C ASP A 95 -15.88 -11.87 -16.51
N ALA A 96 -14.68 -11.31 -16.49
CA ALA A 96 -14.52 -9.88 -16.67
C ALA A 96 -14.90 -9.45 -18.10
N THR A 97 -15.62 -8.35 -18.19
CA THR A 97 -15.90 -7.69 -19.49
C THR A 97 -14.60 -7.21 -20.15
N PRO A 98 -14.60 -6.98 -21.50
CA PRO A 98 -13.41 -6.47 -22.20
C PRO A 98 -12.82 -5.22 -21.57
N LYS A 99 -11.47 -5.15 -21.57
CA LYS A 99 -10.70 -4.08 -20.92
C LYS A 99 -9.70 -3.36 -21.79
N LEU A 100 -9.34 -3.91 -22.96
CA LEU A 100 -8.30 -3.33 -23.83
C LEU A 100 -8.60 -1.89 -24.23
N GLU A 101 -9.83 -1.62 -24.67
CA GLU A 101 -10.20 -0.27 -25.12
C GLU A 101 -10.24 0.74 -23.96
N ASP A 102 -10.55 0.31 -22.75
CA ASP A 102 -10.51 1.16 -21.57
C ASP A 102 -9.07 1.40 -21.10
N VAL A 103 -8.21 0.38 -21.11
CA VAL A 103 -6.79 0.54 -20.80
C VAL A 103 -6.11 1.55 -21.72
N LYS A 104 -6.45 1.56 -23.02
CA LYS A 104 -5.94 2.53 -24.00
C LYS A 104 -6.30 3.99 -23.69
N LYS A 105 -7.35 4.24 -22.92
CA LYS A 105 -7.77 5.60 -22.50
C LYS A 105 -6.94 6.14 -21.34
N LEU A 106 -6.25 5.27 -20.60
CA LEU A 106 -5.40 5.69 -19.49
C LEU A 106 -4.20 6.51 -20.02
N LYS A 107 -3.89 7.59 -19.29
CA LYS A 107 -2.79 8.48 -19.65
C LYS A 107 -1.68 8.38 -18.62
N VAL A 108 -0.60 7.73 -18.98
CA VAL A 108 0.61 7.67 -18.13
C VAL A 108 1.30 9.04 -18.17
N LYS A 109 1.63 9.58 -17.01
CA LYS A 109 2.23 10.90 -16.79
C LYS A 109 3.54 10.81 -16.04
N ASN A 110 4.44 11.74 -16.30
CA ASN A 110 5.55 12.07 -15.43
C ASN A 110 5.15 13.26 -14.54
N PHE A 111 5.49 13.22 -13.28
CA PHE A 111 5.16 14.28 -12.32
C PHE A 111 6.17 14.32 -11.16
N ASN A 112 6.11 15.38 -10.37
CA ASN A 112 6.72 15.48 -9.06
C ASN A 112 5.62 15.78 -8.04
N PHE A 113 5.78 15.34 -6.80
CA PHE A 113 4.97 15.89 -5.72
C PHE A 113 5.37 17.33 -5.43
N ILE A 114 4.43 18.15 -5.02
CA ILE A 114 4.69 19.56 -4.66
C ILE A 114 5.72 19.60 -3.53
N GLY A 115 6.82 20.31 -3.76
CA GLY A 115 7.92 20.42 -2.80
C GLY A 115 8.92 19.26 -2.84
N ASP A 116 8.83 18.37 -3.84
CA ASP A 116 9.79 17.27 -4.07
C ASP A 116 10.31 17.33 -5.52
N ASP A 117 11.63 17.24 -5.69
CA ASP A 117 12.27 17.23 -7.02
C ASP A 117 12.34 15.82 -7.64
N LEU A 118 11.93 14.78 -6.91
CA LEU A 118 11.94 13.40 -7.38
C LEU A 118 10.90 13.19 -8.48
N LYS A 119 11.39 12.92 -9.70
CA LYS A 119 10.51 12.58 -10.83
C LYS A 119 9.92 11.21 -10.66
N GLN A 120 8.63 11.13 -10.88
CA GLN A 120 7.85 9.89 -10.83
C GLN A 120 7.08 9.68 -12.13
N ILE A 121 6.63 8.46 -12.34
CA ILE A 121 5.74 8.07 -13.44
C ILE A 121 4.51 7.39 -12.86
N GLY A 122 3.33 7.72 -13.38
CA GLY A 122 2.09 7.11 -12.91
C GLY A 122 0.85 7.67 -13.59
N LEU A 123 -0.28 7.46 -12.97
CA LEU A 123 -1.60 7.91 -13.42
C LEU A 123 -2.11 9.03 -12.50
N ILE A 124 -2.95 9.90 -13.05
CA ILE A 124 -3.65 10.93 -12.27
C ILE A 124 -5.02 10.38 -11.86
N ALA A 125 -5.32 10.41 -10.57
CA ALA A 125 -6.53 9.79 -10.02
C ALA A 125 -7.81 10.33 -10.67
N GLN A 126 -7.94 11.64 -10.85
CA GLN A 126 -9.11 12.27 -11.48
C GLN A 126 -9.29 11.90 -12.97
N GLU A 127 -8.21 11.61 -13.69
CA GLU A 127 -8.28 11.12 -15.08
C GLU A 127 -8.64 9.63 -15.09
N THR A 128 -8.06 8.84 -14.19
CA THR A 128 -8.29 7.40 -14.07
C THR A 128 -9.71 7.08 -13.64
N GLU A 129 -10.29 7.85 -12.74
CA GLU A 129 -11.66 7.68 -12.24
C GLU A 129 -12.71 7.70 -13.36
N LYS A 130 -12.48 8.49 -14.41
CA LYS A 130 -13.39 8.57 -15.59
C LYS A 130 -13.42 7.29 -16.41
N VAL A 131 -12.39 6.44 -16.29
CA VAL A 131 -12.26 5.18 -17.03
C VAL A 131 -12.53 3.98 -16.12
N PHE A 132 -11.93 3.99 -14.94
CA PHE A 132 -12.00 2.95 -13.94
C PHE A 132 -12.29 3.55 -12.55
N PRO A 133 -13.54 3.91 -12.24
CA PRO A 133 -13.88 4.51 -10.95
C PRO A 133 -13.53 3.62 -9.75
N GLY A 134 -13.59 2.30 -9.90
CA GLY A 134 -13.22 1.35 -8.84
C GLY A 134 -11.73 1.30 -8.49
N LEU A 135 -10.87 1.94 -9.27
CA LEU A 135 -9.44 2.10 -8.95
C LEU A 135 -9.15 3.29 -8.04
N VAL A 136 -10.11 4.16 -7.82
CA VAL A 136 -9.91 5.43 -7.09
C VAL A 136 -10.65 5.38 -5.77
N GLU A 137 -10.00 5.84 -4.72
CA GLU A 137 -10.60 6.05 -3.41
C GLU A 137 -10.48 7.51 -3.01
N ASP A 138 -11.51 8.02 -2.33
CA ASP A 138 -11.46 9.32 -1.66
C ASP A 138 -10.80 9.13 -0.29
N ASP A 139 -9.79 9.92 -0.04
CA ASP A 139 -9.00 9.92 1.17
C ASP A 139 -8.98 11.33 1.80
N LEU A 140 -8.40 11.43 2.98
CA LEU A 140 -8.11 12.72 3.63
C LEU A 140 -6.60 12.85 3.82
N ASN A 141 -6.05 14.02 3.48
CA ASN A 141 -4.68 14.35 3.86
C ASN A 141 -4.59 14.63 5.38
N PRO A 142 -3.38 14.76 5.97
CA PRO A 142 -3.22 15.07 7.39
C PRO A 142 -3.87 16.40 7.83
N GLN A 143 -4.15 17.30 6.91
CA GLN A 143 -4.83 18.57 7.15
C GLN A 143 -6.36 18.45 7.11
N GLY A 144 -6.88 17.29 6.70
CA GLY A 144 -8.30 17.01 6.57
C GLY A 144 -8.91 17.39 5.20
N ASP A 145 -8.08 17.77 4.23
CA ASP A 145 -8.55 18.04 2.87
C ASP A 145 -8.78 16.72 2.12
N ARG A 146 -9.79 16.72 1.26
CA ARG A 146 -10.06 15.57 0.40
C ARG A 146 -8.99 15.42 -0.67
N ILE A 147 -8.39 14.22 -0.72
CA ILE A 147 -7.46 13.80 -1.77
C ILE A 147 -7.94 12.48 -2.37
N LYS A 148 -7.40 12.11 -3.53
CA LYS A 148 -7.69 10.84 -4.18
C LYS A 148 -6.47 9.96 -4.21
N SER A 149 -6.66 8.67 -3.93
CA SER A 149 -5.63 7.64 -4.05
C SER A 149 -5.95 6.64 -5.17
N LEU A 150 -4.94 5.91 -5.62
CA LEU A 150 -5.03 4.91 -6.69
C LEU A 150 -4.62 3.52 -6.20
N LYS A 151 -5.46 2.53 -6.47
CA LYS A 151 -5.19 1.11 -6.20
C LYS A 151 -4.41 0.47 -7.36
N TYR A 152 -3.14 0.72 -7.47
CA TYR A 152 -2.31 0.21 -8.56
C TYR A 152 -2.31 -1.32 -8.69
N SER A 153 -2.41 -2.06 -7.59
CA SER A 153 -2.46 -3.52 -7.63
C SER A 153 -3.67 -4.08 -8.39
N VAL A 154 -4.79 -3.36 -8.39
CA VAL A 154 -6.02 -3.74 -9.11
C VAL A 154 -5.86 -3.59 -10.63
N LEU A 155 -4.88 -2.83 -11.11
CA LEU A 155 -4.55 -2.77 -12.53
C LEU A 155 -4.03 -4.10 -13.08
N VAL A 156 -3.41 -4.95 -12.25
CA VAL A 156 -2.81 -6.22 -12.70
C VAL A 156 -3.84 -7.11 -13.40
N PRO A 157 -4.98 -7.50 -12.79
CA PRO A 157 -5.97 -8.33 -13.48
C PRO A 157 -6.62 -7.62 -14.68
N ILE A 158 -6.76 -6.29 -14.67
CA ILE A 158 -7.25 -5.51 -15.81
C ILE A 158 -6.27 -5.60 -16.99
N LEU A 159 -4.97 -5.48 -16.74
CA LEU A 159 -3.94 -5.63 -17.77
C LEU A 159 -3.86 -7.06 -18.29
N VAL A 160 -4.00 -8.08 -17.44
CA VAL A 160 -4.07 -9.49 -17.87
C VAL A 160 -5.22 -9.68 -18.87
N LYS A 161 -6.42 -9.15 -18.57
CA LYS A 161 -7.57 -9.24 -19.47
C LYS A 161 -7.31 -8.50 -20.79
N ALA A 162 -6.73 -7.30 -20.76
CA ALA A 162 -6.39 -6.53 -21.95
C ALA A 162 -5.35 -7.23 -22.83
N ILE A 163 -4.36 -7.91 -22.22
CA ILE A 163 -3.35 -8.70 -22.95
C ILE A 163 -4.00 -9.91 -23.64
N GLN A 164 -4.90 -10.61 -22.97
CA GLN A 164 -5.65 -11.74 -23.56
C GLN A 164 -6.45 -11.30 -24.81
N GLU A 165 -7.09 -10.13 -24.75
CA GLU A 165 -7.81 -9.57 -25.91
C GLU A 165 -6.87 -9.17 -27.06
N LEU A 166 -5.72 -8.60 -26.72
CA LEU A 166 -4.71 -8.21 -27.71
C LEU A 166 -4.13 -9.45 -28.40
N GLU A 167 -3.89 -10.53 -27.68
CA GLU A 167 -3.40 -11.81 -28.21
C GLU A 167 -4.38 -12.41 -29.23
N VAL A 168 -5.68 -12.38 -28.95
CA VAL A 168 -6.71 -12.81 -29.91
C VAL A 168 -6.66 -11.98 -31.19
N ARG A 169 -6.55 -10.66 -31.08
CA ARG A 169 -6.44 -9.76 -32.27
C ARG A 169 -5.20 -10.04 -33.10
N VAL A 170 -4.06 -10.30 -32.45
CA VAL A 170 -2.81 -10.65 -33.15
C VAL A 170 -3.01 -11.93 -33.95
N LYS A 171 -3.53 -13.00 -33.34
CA LYS A 171 -3.82 -14.26 -34.04
C LYS A 171 -4.76 -14.09 -35.26
N GLU A 172 -5.78 -13.25 -35.12
CA GLU A 172 -6.69 -12.95 -36.24
C GLU A 172 -5.98 -12.26 -37.42
N LEU A 173 -4.94 -11.46 -37.16
CA LEU A 173 -4.15 -10.80 -38.17
C LEU A 173 -3.12 -11.73 -38.81
N GLU A 174 -2.51 -12.66 -38.04
CA GLU A 174 -1.54 -13.64 -38.53
C GLU A 174 -2.18 -14.70 -39.44
N ASN A 175 -3.48 -14.95 -39.28
CA ASN A 175 -4.24 -15.95 -40.05
C ASN A 175 -4.90 -15.38 -41.31
N LYS A 176 -4.60 -14.11 -41.66
CA LYS A 176 -5.08 -13.44 -42.90
C LYS A 176 -4.01 -13.44 -43.98
#